data_9046a1999abce5dbabade5bfc64f08f8
#
_entry.id   9046a1999abce5dbabade5bfc64f08f8
#
_cell.length_a   1.000
_cell.length_b   1.000
_cell.length_c   1.000
_cell.angle_alpha   90.00
_cell.angle_beta   90.00
_cell.angle_gamma   90.00
#
_symmetry.space_group_name_H-M   'P 1'
#
loop_
_entity.id
_entity.type
_entity.pdbx_description
1 polymer ?
#
loop_
_entity_poly.entity_id
_entity_poly.type
_entity_poly.pdbx_seq_one_letter_code
_entity_poly.pdbx_strand_id
1 'polypeptide(L)' 'MNTTTAKRVIKRQYNTIIDEEAKIKRVLSMETDDSLPSELSVGLLVRVEQHLDVIINAQNRIVLLQEIVNPE' A
#
# COMPACT_ATOMS: atom_id res chain seq x y z
N MET A 1 -9.75 10.93 -19.36
CA MET A 1 -8.78 9.82 -19.39
C MET A 1 -9.37 8.69 -20.20
N ASN A 2 -8.60 8.13 -21.13
CA ASN A 2 -9.08 7.00 -21.91
C ASN A 2 -8.88 5.67 -21.18
N THR A 3 -9.54 4.62 -21.66
CA THR A 3 -9.53 3.29 -21.04
C THR A 3 -8.12 2.70 -20.95
N THR A 4 -7.29 2.88 -21.99
CA THR A 4 -5.92 2.35 -22.00
C THR A 4 -5.05 3.01 -20.92
N THR A 5 -5.16 4.33 -20.78
CA THR A 5 -4.44 5.07 -19.75
C THR A 5 -4.91 4.67 -18.36
N ALA A 6 -6.23 4.53 -18.18
CA ALA A 6 -6.81 4.09 -16.89
C ALA A 6 -6.29 2.71 -16.49
N LYS A 7 -6.23 1.75 -17.43
CA LYS A 7 -5.68 0.41 -17.17
C LYS A 7 -4.20 0.45 -16.75
N ARG A 8 -3.40 1.30 -17.38
CA ARG A 8 -1.98 1.47 -17.00
C ARG A 8 -1.84 2.01 -15.59
N VAL A 9 -2.66 3.00 -15.23
CA VAL A 9 -2.62 3.59 -13.89
C VAL A 9 -3.07 2.56 -12.85
N ILE A 10 -4.12 1.79 -13.13
CA ILE A 10 -4.57 0.69 -12.26
C ILE A 10 -3.42 -0.29 -12.01
N LYS A 11 -2.73 -0.71 -13.05
CA LYS A 11 -1.58 -1.63 -12.92
C LYS A 11 -0.49 -1.05 -12.01
N ARG A 12 -0.19 0.25 -12.15
CA ARG A 12 0.76 0.92 -11.27
C ARG A 12 0.31 0.89 -9.81
N GLN A 13 -0.98 1.11 -9.57
CA GLN A 13 -1.52 1.08 -8.21
C GLN A 13 -1.40 -0.31 -7.59
N TYR A 14 -1.66 -1.37 -8.34
CA TYR A 14 -1.44 -2.75 -7.87
C TYR A 14 0.03 -3.00 -7.53
N ASN A 15 0.96 -2.55 -8.38
CA ASN A 15 2.39 -2.68 -8.11
C ASN A 15 2.79 -1.92 -6.84
N THR A 16 2.24 -0.73 -6.63
CA THR A 16 2.45 0.05 -5.41
C THR A 16 1.98 -0.72 -4.17
N ILE A 17 0.80 -1.35 -4.25
CA ILE A 17 0.25 -2.16 -3.15
C ILE A 17 1.20 -3.32 -2.83
N ILE A 18 1.67 -4.04 -3.84
CA ILE A 18 2.59 -5.18 -3.67
C ILE A 18 3.89 -4.71 -3.00
N ASP A 19 4.46 -3.60 -3.45
CA ASP A 19 5.69 -3.04 -2.88
C ASP A 19 5.49 -2.62 -1.42
N GLU A 20 4.37 -1.97 -1.10
CA GLU A 20 4.07 -1.54 0.26
C GLU A 20 3.80 -2.72 1.18
N GLU A 21 3.11 -3.77 0.70
CA GLU A 21 2.92 -5.00 1.47
C GLU A 21 4.26 -5.66 1.82
N ALA A 22 5.21 -5.68 0.90
CA ALA A 22 6.54 -6.22 1.15
C ALA A 22 7.28 -5.40 2.22
N LYS A 23 7.14 -4.08 2.21
CA LYS A 23 7.71 -3.20 3.22
C LYS A 23 7.08 -3.44 4.59
N ILE A 24 5.77 -3.61 4.66
CA ILE A 24 5.05 -3.94 5.90
C ILE A 24 5.57 -5.26 6.49
N LYS A 25 5.69 -6.29 5.66
CA LYS A 25 6.20 -7.59 6.10
C LYS A 25 7.61 -7.47 6.70
N ARG A 26 8.47 -6.66 6.11
CA ARG A 26 9.81 -6.40 6.62
C ARG A 26 9.76 -5.73 8.00
N VAL A 27 8.93 -4.71 8.15
CA VAL A 27 8.78 -3.98 9.41
C VAL A 27 8.22 -4.90 10.50
N LEU A 28 7.20 -5.70 10.18
CA LEU A 28 6.61 -6.65 11.14
C LEU A 28 7.61 -7.72 11.56
N SER A 29 8.49 -8.15 10.65
CA SER A 29 9.57 -9.07 10.99
C SER A 29 10.53 -8.47 12.02
N MET A 30 10.82 -7.18 11.94
CA MET A 30 11.63 -6.46 12.93
C MET A 30 10.88 -6.31 14.26
N GLU A 31 9.58 -6.01 14.22
CA GLU A 31 8.73 -5.80 15.40
C GLU A 31 8.63 -7.06 16.25
N THR A 32 8.71 -8.24 15.66
CA THR A 32 8.66 -9.51 16.39
C THR A 32 9.97 -9.86 17.09
N ASP A 33 11.01 -9.06 16.95
CA ASP A 33 12.28 -9.27 17.66
C ASP A 33 12.15 -8.73 19.10
N ASP A 34 12.10 -9.64 20.06
CA ASP A 34 11.95 -9.33 21.49
C ASP A 34 13.09 -8.50 22.06
N SER A 35 14.22 -8.41 21.34
CA SER A 35 15.36 -7.62 21.75
C SER A 35 15.21 -6.12 21.45
N LEU A 36 14.18 -5.72 20.69
CA LEU A 36 13.98 -4.32 20.31
C LEU A 36 13.47 -3.49 21.49
N PRO A 37 14.05 -2.29 21.71
CA PRO A 37 13.49 -1.34 22.67
C PRO A 37 12.06 -0.93 22.29
N SER A 38 11.22 -0.67 23.28
CA SER A 38 9.82 -0.27 23.08
C SER A 38 9.68 0.96 22.18
N GLU A 39 10.61 1.91 22.27
CA GLU A 39 10.60 3.13 21.45
C GLU A 39 10.75 2.82 19.96
N LEU A 40 11.63 1.86 19.63
CA LEU A 40 11.81 1.41 18.25
C LEU A 40 10.58 0.65 17.74
N SER A 41 9.96 -0.16 18.61
CA SER A 41 8.72 -0.86 18.27
C SER A 41 7.60 0.11 17.90
N VAL A 42 7.42 1.19 18.66
CA VAL A 42 6.43 2.23 18.33
C VAL A 42 6.75 2.90 16.99
N GLY A 43 8.02 3.21 16.75
CA GLY A 43 8.46 3.79 15.47
C GLY A 43 8.18 2.88 14.28
N LEU A 44 8.39 1.57 14.45
CA LEU A 44 8.11 0.58 13.40
C LEU A 44 6.60 0.49 13.12
N LEU A 45 5.75 0.54 14.15
CA LEU A 45 4.30 0.53 13.99
C LEU A 45 3.81 1.79 13.25
N VAL A 46 4.40 2.96 13.52
CA VAL A 46 4.09 4.18 12.78
C VAL A 46 4.41 4.01 11.29
N ARG A 47 5.52 3.36 10.96
CA ARG A 47 5.85 3.06 9.56
C ARG A 47 4.83 2.13 8.91
N VAL A 48 4.37 1.11 9.63
CA VAL A 48 3.31 0.21 9.14
C VAL A 48 2.05 1.01 8.82
N GLU A 49 1.64 1.91 9.70
CA GLU A 49 0.48 2.76 9.45
C GLU A 49 0.65 3.63 8.20
N GLN A 50 1.83 4.21 8.00
CA GLN A 50 2.12 5.00 6.80
C GLN A 50 2.03 4.16 5.52
N HIS A 51 2.55 2.95 5.54
CA HIS A 51 2.45 2.03 4.39
C HIS A 51 1.00 1.62 4.14
N LEU A 52 0.22 1.37 5.20
CA LEU A 52 -1.21 1.06 5.06
C LEU A 52 -1.98 2.23 4.44
N ASP A 53 -1.67 3.47 4.81
CA ASP A 53 -2.29 4.64 4.20
C ASP A 53 -2.02 4.71 2.69
N VAL A 54 -0.80 4.40 2.26
CA VAL A 54 -0.46 4.34 0.83
C VAL A 54 -1.29 3.26 0.13
N ILE A 55 -1.44 2.09 0.75
CA ILE A 55 -2.24 0.99 0.20
C ILE A 55 -3.71 1.40 0.07
N ILE A 56 -4.30 2.00 1.10
CA ILE A 56 -5.68 2.45 1.09
C ILE A 56 -5.91 3.48 -0.02
N ASN A 57 -5.02 4.45 -0.16
CA ASN A 57 -5.09 5.45 -1.21
C ASN A 57 -4.99 4.81 -2.61
N ALA A 58 -4.10 3.84 -2.78
CA ALA A 58 -3.97 3.11 -4.04
C ALA A 58 -5.24 2.32 -4.36
N GLN A 59 -5.84 1.65 -3.39
CA GLN A 59 -7.09 0.91 -3.55
C GLN A 59 -8.25 1.84 -3.96
N ASN A 60 -8.35 3.00 -3.33
CA ASN A 60 -9.37 3.99 -3.67
C ASN A 60 -9.21 4.50 -5.10
N ARG A 61 -7.98 4.74 -5.54
CA ARG A 61 -7.69 5.13 -6.92
C ARG A 61 -8.09 4.04 -7.91
N ILE A 62 -7.84 2.78 -7.58
CA ILE A 62 -8.23 1.64 -8.41
C ILE A 62 -9.75 1.61 -8.58
N VAL A 63 -10.50 1.76 -7.51
CA VAL A 63 -11.98 1.76 -7.55
C VAL A 63 -12.49 2.87 -8.47
N LEU A 64 -11.97 4.08 -8.33
CA LEU A 64 -12.38 5.21 -9.16
C LEU A 64 -12.03 5.00 -10.64
N LEU A 65 -10.85 4.47 -10.92
CA LEU A 65 -10.40 4.22 -12.30
C LEU A 65 -11.14 3.05 -12.94
N GLN A 66 -11.59 2.06 -12.18
CA GLN A 66 -12.39 0.95 -12.69
C GLN A 66 -13.74 1.43 -13.21
N GLU A 67 -14.31 2.49 -12.65
CA GLU A 67 -15.53 3.10 -13.18
C GLU A 67 -15.33 3.66 -14.58
N ILE A 68 -14.11 4.11 -14.91
CA ILE A 68 -13.78 4.58 -16.27
C ILE A 68 -13.64 3.40 -17.23
N VAL A 69 -13.04 2.30 -16.76
CA VAL A 69 -12.82 1.10 -17.58
C VAL A 69 -14.10 0.32 -17.81
N ASN A 70 -14.92 0.20 -16.77
CA ASN A 70 -16.16 -0.59 -16.78
C ASN A 70 -17.34 0.27 -16.29
N PRO A 71 -17.74 1.32 -17.02
CA PRO A 71 -18.88 2.13 -16.64
C PRO A 71 -20.16 1.31 -16.78
N GLU A 72 -21.05 1.46 -15.83
CA GLU A 72 -22.40 0.87 -15.89
C GLU A 72 -23.43 1.90 -16.31
#